data_b3b5b9698400d52fdbf26dfd029affd1
#
_entry.id   b3b5b9698400d52fdbf26dfd029affd1
#
_cell.length_a   1.000
_cell.length_b   1.000
_cell.length_c   1.000
_cell.angle_alpha   90.00
_cell.angle_beta   90.00
_cell.angle_gamma   90.00
#
_symmetry.space_group_name_H-M   'P 1'
#
loop_
_entity.id
_entity.type
_entity.pdbx_description
1 polymer ?
#
loop_
_entity_poly.entity_id
_entity_poly.type
_entity_poly.pdbx_seq_one_letter_code
_entity_poly.pdbx_strand_id
1 'polypeptide(L)'
;MAIEKKTIRLLILEDSQNEAERLVSLFRNAGHATRVHRLTSPEDLAETLQQSWDLLIAAPTSECLEPGEALATLRRQSRDIPFIQLVADNSSDAITDALMLGAQDALPQGEDERLVLVANRELAGLAERRARRAAELALREAEKRCQLLLDSSVDAITYVHDGMHIYANRSYMALFGYEDAEELEGLPVIDLIASCDQGAFKDFLKGYQN
;
A
#
# COMPACT_ATOMS: atom_id res chain seq x y z
N MET A 1 -10.82 -25.09 -8.42
CA MET A 1 -10.06 -24.23 -7.49
C MET A 1 -11.07 -23.61 -6.53
N ALA A 2 -11.02 -23.96 -5.24
CA ALA A 2 -11.85 -23.31 -4.25
C ALA A 2 -11.36 -21.86 -4.13
N ILE A 3 -12.24 -20.90 -4.42
CA ILE A 3 -11.98 -19.49 -4.15
C ILE A 3 -11.93 -19.38 -2.63
N GLU A 4 -10.75 -19.13 -2.07
CA GLU A 4 -10.61 -18.81 -0.65
C GLU A 4 -11.52 -17.61 -0.37
N LYS A 5 -12.63 -17.84 0.31
CA LYS A 5 -13.54 -16.78 0.74
C LYS A 5 -12.83 -15.92 1.78
N LYS A 6 -12.17 -14.87 1.31
CA LYS A 6 -11.52 -13.90 2.20
C LYS A 6 -12.58 -13.27 3.10
N THR A 7 -12.41 -13.38 4.41
CA THR A 7 -13.32 -12.77 5.38
C THR A 7 -13.17 -11.25 5.31
N ILE A 8 -14.25 -10.53 5.03
CA ILE A 8 -14.30 -9.07 5.07
C ILE A 8 -14.50 -8.62 6.52
N ARG A 9 -13.65 -7.70 6.96
CA ARG A 9 -13.78 -7.03 8.25
C ARG A 9 -14.51 -5.71 8.05
N LEU A 10 -15.74 -5.66 8.52
CA LEU A 10 -16.68 -4.58 8.27
C LEU A 10 -16.91 -3.77 9.54
N LEU A 11 -16.67 -2.47 9.48
CA LEU A 11 -17.14 -1.51 10.47
C LEU A 11 -18.48 -0.95 10.03
N ILE A 12 -19.44 -0.87 10.96
CA ILE A 12 -20.76 -0.29 10.72
C ILE A 12 -20.98 0.80 11.75
N LEU A 13 -21.24 2.00 11.26
CA LEU A 13 -21.71 3.15 12.02
C LEU A 13 -23.22 3.29 11.78
N GLU A 14 -24.01 2.68 12.65
CA GLU A 14 -25.48 2.62 12.56
C GLU A 14 -26.05 2.39 13.96
N ASP A 15 -26.97 3.27 14.37
CA ASP A 15 -27.56 3.20 15.71
C ASP A 15 -28.60 2.08 15.83
N SER A 16 -29.31 1.77 14.75
CA SER A 16 -30.27 0.67 14.69
C SER A 16 -29.58 -0.68 14.56
N GLN A 17 -29.73 -1.53 15.55
CA GLN A 17 -29.22 -2.91 15.49
C GLN A 17 -29.83 -3.69 14.32
N ASN A 18 -31.12 -3.50 14.02
CA ASN A 18 -31.81 -4.18 12.94
C ASN A 18 -31.23 -3.81 11.57
N GLU A 19 -30.92 -2.52 11.36
CA GLU A 19 -30.29 -2.06 10.12
C GLU A 19 -28.85 -2.55 10.00
N ALA A 20 -28.08 -2.56 11.08
CA ALA A 20 -26.75 -3.13 11.09
C ALA A 20 -26.77 -4.63 10.73
N GLU A 21 -27.71 -5.41 11.31
CA GLU A 21 -27.89 -6.83 10.98
C GLU A 21 -28.36 -7.05 9.54
N ARG A 22 -29.19 -6.15 9.00
CA ARG A 22 -29.61 -6.16 7.60
C ARG A 22 -28.41 -5.99 6.68
N LEU A 23 -27.56 -5.00 6.93
CA LEU A 23 -26.33 -4.78 6.17
C LEU A 23 -25.40 -6.00 6.21
N VAL A 24 -25.21 -6.60 7.38
CA VAL A 24 -24.42 -7.84 7.51
C VAL A 24 -24.99 -8.96 6.67
N SER A 25 -26.31 -9.14 6.72
CA SER A 25 -27.01 -10.19 5.97
C SER A 25 -26.89 -9.97 4.47
N LEU A 26 -26.92 -8.73 4.01
CA LEU A 26 -26.72 -8.34 2.63
C LEU A 26 -25.36 -8.85 2.09
N PHE A 27 -24.27 -8.55 2.82
CA PHE A 27 -22.93 -9.02 2.42
C PHE A 27 -22.77 -10.54 2.47
N ARG A 28 -23.40 -11.19 3.46
CA ARG A 28 -23.39 -12.66 3.55
C ARG A 28 -24.13 -13.30 2.36
N ASN A 29 -25.28 -12.74 1.98
CA ASN A 29 -26.07 -13.18 0.83
C ASN A 29 -25.32 -12.96 -0.48
N ALA A 30 -24.52 -11.91 -0.57
CA ALA A 30 -23.60 -11.67 -1.69
C ALA A 30 -22.38 -12.62 -1.71
N GLY A 31 -22.31 -13.57 -0.77
CA GLY A 31 -21.29 -14.61 -0.74
C GLY A 31 -20.03 -14.28 0.06
N HIS A 32 -20.03 -13.18 0.81
CA HIS A 32 -18.89 -12.80 1.64
C HIS A 32 -18.96 -13.44 3.04
N ALA A 33 -17.85 -13.98 3.52
CA ALA A 33 -17.68 -14.21 4.94
C ALA A 33 -17.40 -12.85 5.62
N THR A 34 -18.12 -12.52 6.69
CA THR A 34 -18.01 -11.20 7.33
C THR A 34 -17.66 -11.31 8.81
N ARG A 35 -16.68 -10.52 9.24
CA ARG A 35 -16.47 -10.18 10.65
C ARG A 35 -16.88 -8.72 10.83
N VAL A 36 -17.82 -8.47 11.73
CA VAL A 36 -18.44 -7.14 11.86
C VAL A 36 -18.19 -6.58 13.25
N HIS A 37 -17.94 -5.28 13.30
CA HIS A 37 -17.99 -4.51 14.53
C HIS A 37 -18.88 -3.28 14.31
N ARG A 38 -19.86 -3.08 15.18
CA ARG A 38 -20.72 -1.91 15.17
C ARG A 38 -20.13 -0.87 16.11
N LEU A 39 -19.87 0.30 15.58
CA LEU A 39 -19.30 1.43 16.32
C LEU A 39 -20.38 2.01 17.27
N THR A 40 -19.99 2.29 18.50
CA THR A 40 -20.88 2.78 19.55
C THR A 40 -20.44 4.09 20.17
N SER A 41 -19.20 4.52 19.92
CA SER A 41 -18.68 5.81 20.38
C SER A 41 -17.41 6.22 19.60
N PRO A 42 -16.95 7.48 19.73
CA PRO A 42 -15.66 7.91 19.20
C PRO A 42 -14.48 7.13 19.77
N GLU A 43 -14.52 6.78 21.06
CA GLU A 43 -13.49 6.01 21.75
C GLU A 43 -13.43 4.59 21.21
N ASP A 44 -14.60 3.95 21.00
CA ASP A 44 -14.71 2.62 20.40
C ASP A 44 -14.11 2.60 19.00
N LEU A 45 -14.34 3.65 18.18
CA LEU A 45 -13.68 3.77 16.88
C LEU A 45 -12.15 3.82 17.04
N ALA A 46 -11.64 4.64 17.98
CA ALA A 46 -10.20 4.82 18.17
C ALA A 46 -9.51 3.50 18.61
N GLU A 47 -10.14 2.72 19.50
CA GLU A 47 -9.65 1.41 19.91
C GLU A 47 -9.73 0.37 18.79
N THR A 48 -10.85 0.35 18.09
CA THR A 48 -11.12 -0.61 17.01
C THR A 48 -10.15 -0.41 15.84
N LEU A 49 -9.73 0.82 15.56
CA LEU A 49 -8.75 1.14 14.53
C LEU A 49 -7.32 0.64 14.81
N GLN A 50 -7.04 0.11 16.00
CA GLN A 50 -5.78 -0.62 16.26
C GLN A 50 -5.71 -1.94 15.48
N GLN A 51 -6.87 -2.48 15.10
CA GLN A 51 -6.98 -3.67 14.25
C GLN A 51 -7.10 -3.28 12.77
N SER A 52 -6.93 -4.27 11.89
CA SER A 52 -7.12 -4.08 10.45
C SER A 52 -8.58 -4.24 10.07
N TRP A 53 -9.12 -3.30 9.32
CA TRP A 53 -10.47 -3.32 8.78
C TRP A 53 -10.44 -3.14 7.26
N ASP A 54 -11.50 -3.57 6.59
CA ASP A 54 -11.52 -3.61 5.13
C ASP A 54 -12.56 -2.65 4.54
N LEU A 55 -13.60 -2.28 5.30
CA LEU A 55 -14.63 -1.35 4.86
C LEU A 55 -15.33 -0.73 6.08
N LEU A 56 -15.69 0.54 6.00
CA LEU A 56 -16.61 1.21 6.92
C LEU A 56 -17.85 1.67 6.16
N ILE A 57 -19.03 1.32 6.66
CA ILE A 57 -20.31 1.80 6.16
C ILE A 57 -20.93 2.63 7.25
N ALA A 58 -21.31 3.88 6.92
CA ALA A 58 -21.94 4.80 7.84
C ALA A 58 -23.38 5.09 7.42
N ALA A 59 -24.30 5.10 8.38
CA ALA A 59 -25.65 5.61 8.22
C ALA A 59 -25.64 7.12 7.86
N PRO A 60 -26.73 7.69 7.38
CA PRO A 60 -26.82 9.13 7.06
C PRO A 60 -26.51 10.02 8.26
N THR A 61 -26.98 9.60 9.43
CA THR A 61 -26.75 10.23 10.74
C THR A 61 -26.56 9.15 11.78
N SER A 62 -25.86 9.47 12.85
CA SER A 62 -25.72 8.59 14.02
C SER A 62 -25.61 9.45 15.26
N GLU A 63 -26.30 9.04 16.32
CA GLU A 63 -26.27 9.72 17.61
C GLU A 63 -24.96 9.49 18.36
N CYS A 64 -24.33 8.33 18.12
CA CYS A 64 -23.11 7.95 18.83
C CYS A 64 -21.83 8.57 18.25
N LEU A 65 -21.81 8.85 16.93
CA LEU A 65 -20.65 9.41 16.24
C LEU A 65 -21.07 9.94 14.86
N GLU A 66 -20.85 11.21 14.61
CA GLU A 66 -21.12 11.80 13.30
C GLU A 66 -20.26 11.16 12.19
N PRO A 67 -20.81 10.82 11.01
CA PRO A 67 -20.06 10.22 9.91
C PRO A 67 -18.82 11.03 9.49
N GLY A 68 -18.92 12.38 9.49
CA GLY A 68 -17.82 13.27 9.19
C GLY A 68 -16.68 13.18 10.21
N GLU A 69 -16.99 13.02 11.49
CA GLU A 69 -15.99 12.84 12.55
C GLU A 69 -15.31 11.47 12.47
N ALA A 70 -16.07 10.43 12.13
CA ALA A 70 -15.53 9.11 11.88
C ALA A 70 -14.51 9.15 10.74
N LEU A 71 -14.86 9.79 9.63
CA LEU A 71 -13.99 9.96 8.47
C LEU A 71 -12.73 10.79 8.81
N ALA A 72 -12.89 11.89 9.56
CA ALA A 72 -11.78 12.72 10.02
C ALA A 72 -10.81 11.89 10.91
N THR A 73 -11.35 11.00 11.74
CA THR A 73 -10.54 10.12 12.60
C THR A 73 -9.77 9.08 11.78
N LEU A 74 -10.38 8.46 10.77
CA LEU A 74 -9.70 7.57 9.82
C LEU A 74 -8.51 8.25 9.15
N ARG A 75 -8.71 9.47 8.65
CA ARG A 75 -7.68 10.28 8.00
C ARG A 75 -6.55 10.66 8.96
N ARG A 76 -6.87 11.14 10.15
CA ARG A 76 -5.89 11.51 11.19
C ARG A 76 -5.01 10.35 11.58
N GLN A 77 -5.56 9.14 11.64
CA GLN A 77 -4.80 7.92 11.92
C GLN A 77 -4.15 7.27 10.68
N SER A 78 -4.24 7.92 9.51
CA SER A 78 -3.70 7.41 8.24
C SER A 78 -4.17 5.99 7.92
N ARG A 79 -5.43 5.66 8.26
CA ARG A 79 -6.00 4.34 8.01
C ARG A 79 -6.57 4.27 6.60
N ASP A 80 -6.03 3.34 5.80
CA ASP A 80 -6.55 3.04 4.46
C ASP A 80 -7.72 2.05 4.58
N ILE A 81 -8.89 2.60 4.93
CA ILE A 81 -10.16 1.88 5.04
C ILE A 81 -11.16 2.65 4.18
N PRO A 82 -11.70 2.06 3.11
CA PRO A 82 -12.77 2.67 2.34
C PRO A 82 -13.96 3.01 3.22
N PHE A 83 -14.52 4.19 3.02
CA PHE A 83 -15.66 4.72 3.76
C PHE A 83 -16.81 4.96 2.78
N ILE A 84 -17.90 4.23 2.94
CA ILE A 84 -19.13 4.41 2.17
C ILE A 84 -20.16 5.03 3.10
N GLN A 85 -20.67 6.20 2.71
CA GLN A 85 -21.75 6.86 3.45
C GLN A 85 -23.10 6.53 2.81
N LEU A 86 -24.04 6.07 3.62
CA LEU A 86 -25.43 6.01 3.22
C LEU A 86 -26.03 7.39 3.40
N VAL A 87 -26.91 7.81 2.49
CA VAL A 87 -27.66 9.06 2.56
C VAL A 87 -29.15 8.78 2.65
N ALA A 88 -29.90 9.66 3.27
CA ALA A 88 -31.33 9.41 3.56
C ALA A 88 -32.17 9.44 2.26
N ASP A 89 -31.77 10.26 1.30
CA ASP A 89 -32.46 10.41 0.02
C ASP A 89 -31.47 10.42 -1.14
N ASN A 90 -31.98 10.34 -2.36
CA ASN A 90 -31.18 10.39 -3.59
C ASN A 90 -30.93 11.84 -4.06
N SER A 91 -30.81 12.80 -3.12
CA SER A 91 -30.50 14.17 -3.50
C SER A 91 -29.03 14.29 -3.93
N SER A 92 -28.83 15.03 -5.01
CA SER A 92 -27.48 15.29 -5.55
C SER A 92 -26.61 16.02 -4.52
N ASP A 93 -27.22 16.86 -3.69
CA ASP A 93 -26.53 17.67 -2.69
C ASP A 93 -26.00 16.78 -1.56
N ALA A 94 -26.84 15.88 -0.99
CA ALA A 94 -26.42 14.96 0.07
C ALA A 94 -25.28 14.03 -0.37
N ILE A 95 -25.35 13.52 -1.61
CA ILE A 95 -24.29 12.70 -2.19
C ILE A 95 -23.01 13.51 -2.37
N THR A 96 -23.14 14.73 -2.92
CA THR A 96 -22.00 15.62 -3.16
C THR A 96 -21.31 16.00 -1.83
N ASP A 97 -22.09 16.36 -0.81
CA ASP A 97 -21.55 16.71 0.51
C ASP A 97 -20.77 15.57 1.13
N ALA A 98 -21.29 14.33 1.09
CA ALA A 98 -20.59 13.15 1.58
C ALA A 98 -19.26 12.90 0.83
N LEU A 99 -19.25 13.05 -0.49
CA LEU A 99 -18.05 12.91 -1.32
C LEU A 99 -17.05 14.05 -1.05
N MET A 100 -17.50 15.29 -0.87
CA MET A 100 -16.66 16.45 -0.53
C MET A 100 -16.02 16.30 0.87
N LEU A 101 -16.73 15.68 1.81
CA LEU A 101 -16.14 15.28 3.10
C LEU A 101 -15.08 14.20 2.93
N GLY A 102 -15.12 13.46 1.80
CA GLY A 102 -14.13 12.49 1.34
C GLY A 102 -14.49 11.04 1.58
N ALA A 103 -15.78 10.75 1.63
CA ALA A 103 -16.24 9.37 1.45
C ALA A 103 -15.81 8.86 0.08
N GLN A 104 -15.50 7.58 -0.03
CA GLN A 104 -15.16 6.94 -1.30
C GLN A 104 -16.39 6.78 -2.20
N ASP A 105 -17.56 6.63 -1.59
CA ASP A 105 -18.83 6.68 -2.28
C ASP A 105 -19.95 7.07 -1.31
N ALA A 106 -21.07 7.55 -1.87
CA ALA A 106 -22.27 7.90 -1.12
C ALA A 106 -23.51 7.36 -1.84
N LEU A 107 -24.36 6.64 -1.10
CA LEU A 107 -25.47 5.88 -1.68
C LEU A 107 -26.75 6.08 -0.87
N PRO A 108 -27.91 6.23 -1.54
CA PRO A 108 -29.19 6.23 -0.86
C PRO A 108 -29.40 4.93 -0.07
N GLN A 109 -30.04 5.05 1.12
CA GLN A 109 -30.48 3.89 1.87
C GLN A 109 -31.47 3.07 1.02
N GLY A 110 -31.35 1.72 1.10
CA GLY A 110 -32.21 0.78 0.38
C GLY A 110 -31.72 0.41 -1.02
N GLU A 111 -30.66 1.03 -1.56
CA GLU A 111 -30.02 0.60 -2.81
C GLU A 111 -29.04 -0.56 -2.58
N ASP A 112 -29.54 -1.67 -2.08
CA ASP A 112 -28.73 -2.81 -1.60
C ASP A 112 -27.82 -3.42 -2.66
N GLU A 113 -28.32 -3.60 -3.88
CA GLU A 113 -27.51 -4.15 -4.97
C GLU A 113 -26.35 -3.22 -5.34
N ARG A 114 -26.62 -1.92 -5.39
CA ARG A 114 -25.61 -0.90 -5.68
C ARG A 114 -24.57 -0.82 -4.56
N LEU A 115 -25.00 -0.91 -3.30
CA LEU A 115 -24.09 -0.95 -2.14
C LEU A 115 -23.11 -2.12 -2.24
N VAL A 116 -23.59 -3.32 -2.58
CA VAL A 116 -22.72 -4.50 -2.77
C VAL A 116 -21.73 -4.29 -3.91
N LEU A 117 -22.16 -3.73 -5.04
CA LEU A 117 -21.28 -3.48 -6.19
C LEU A 117 -20.19 -2.46 -5.84
N VAL A 118 -20.56 -1.36 -5.20
CA VAL A 118 -19.62 -0.32 -4.77
C VAL A 118 -18.64 -0.87 -3.73
N ALA A 119 -19.15 -1.59 -2.72
CA ALA A 119 -18.31 -2.20 -1.71
C ALA A 119 -17.29 -3.19 -2.31
N ASN A 120 -17.71 -4.01 -3.27
CA ASN A 120 -16.81 -4.93 -3.97
C ASN A 120 -15.71 -4.19 -4.74
N ARG A 121 -16.04 -3.08 -5.42
CA ARG A 121 -15.09 -2.22 -6.10
C ARG A 121 -14.06 -1.65 -5.11
N GLU A 122 -14.53 -1.11 -3.99
CA GLU A 122 -13.65 -0.50 -2.98
C GLU A 122 -12.76 -1.54 -2.28
N LEU A 123 -13.30 -2.73 -2.00
CA LEU A 123 -12.54 -3.84 -1.44
C LEU A 123 -11.45 -4.35 -2.40
N ALA A 124 -11.75 -4.41 -3.69
CA ALA A 124 -10.76 -4.75 -4.72
C ALA A 124 -9.64 -3.70 -4.80
N GLY A 125 -10.01 -2.41 -4.83
CA GLY A 125 -9.05 -1.30 -4.80
C GLY A 125 -8.18 -1.29 -3.53
N LEU A 126 -8.77 -1.59 -2.36
CA LEU A 126 -8.03 -1.73 -1.11
C LEU A 126 -7.02 -2.88 -1.17
N ALA A 127 -7.43 -4.02 -1.71
CA ALA A 127 -6.57 -5.19 -1.85
C ALA A 127 -5.37 -4.88 -2.77
N GLU A 128 -5.59 -4.18 -3.87
CA GLU A 128 -4.55 -3.75 -4.80
C GLU A 128 -3.56 -2.77 -4.14
N ARG A 129 -4.08 -1.75 -3.44
CA ARG A 129 -3.23 -0.79 -2.71
C ARG A 129 -2.37 -1.48 -1.65
N ARG A 130 -2.95 -2.44 -0.89
CA ARG A 130 -2.20 -3.22 0.12
C ARG A 130 -1.15 -4.12 -0.53
N ALA A 131 -1.47 -4.78 -1.64
CA ALA A 131 -0.54 -5.62 -2.37
C ALA A 131 0.64 -4.79 -2.92
N ARG A 132 0.36 -3.61 -3.50
CA ARG A 132 1.40 -2.70 -3.98
C ARG A 132 2.33 -2.25 -2.86
N ARG A 133 1.78 -1.81 -1.73
CA ARG A 133 2.60 -1.40 -0.57
C ARG A 133 3.46 -2.55 -0.03
N ALA A 134 2.90 -3.76 0.04
CA ALA A 134 3.65 -4.94 0.46
C ALA A 134 4.80 -5.27 -0.51
N ALA A 135 4.57 -5.17 -1.82
CA ALA A 135 5.60 -5.38 -2.82
C ALA A 135 6.70 -4.31 -2.77
N GLU A 136 6.32 -3.03 -2.59
CA GLU A 136 7.28 -1.92 -2.42
C GLU A 136 8.16 -2.10 -1.17
N LEU A 137 7.57 -2.55 -0.06
CA LEU A 137 8.33 -2.84 1.17
C LEU A 137 9.27 -4.04 0.97
N ALA A 138 8.77 -5.12 0.37
CA ALA A 138 9.58 -6.30 0.10
C ALA A 138 10.75 -6.00 -0.84
N LEU A 139 10.54 -5.14 -1.85
CA LEU A 139 11.60 -4.69 -2.74
C LEU A 139 12.67 -3.92 -1.98
N ARG A 140 12.28 -2.93 -1.17
CA ARG A 140 13.23 -2.14 -0.35
C ARG A 140 14.02 -3.01 0.62
N GLU A 141 13.37 -4.00 1.24
CA GLU A 141 14.07 -4.95 2.11
C GLU A 141 15.06 -5.82 1.34
N ALA A 142 14.70 -6.28 0.14
CA ALA A 142 15.58 -7.06 -0.72
C ALA A 142 16.79 -6.23 -1.19
N GLU A 143 16.56 -4.99 -1.63
CA GLU A 143 17.62 -4.04 -2.01
C GLU A 143 18.59 -3.81 -0.85
N LYS A 144 18.06 -3.49 0.34
CA LYS A 144 18.88 -3.27 1.54
C LYS A 144 19.69 -4.52 1.90
N ARG A 145 19.08 -5.70 1.83
CA ARG A 145 19.77 -6.96 2.09
C ARG A 145 20.87 -7.22 1.08
N CYS A 146 20.60 -6.97 -0.22
CA CYS A 146 21.60 -7.12 -1.27
C CYS A 146 22.79 -6.18 -1.02
N GLN A 147 22.54 -4.93 -0.70
CA GLN A 147 23.58 -3.94 -0.41
C GLN A 147 24.44 -4.35 0.80
N LEU A 148 23.83 -4.80 1.90
CA LEU A 148 24.55 -5.29 3.06
C LEU A 148 25.44 -6.50 2.74
N LEU A 149 24.98 -7.42 1.89
CA LEU A 149 25.76 -8.57 1.45
C LEU A 149 26.96 -8.16 0.60
N LEU A 150 26.77 -7.23 -0.34
CA LEU A 150 27.83 -6.71 -1.17
C LEU A 150 28.87 -5.95 -0.33
N ASP A 151 28.45 -5.10 0.60
CA ASP A 151 29.34 -4.30 1.43
C ASP A 151 30.08 -5.14 2.49
N SER A 152 29.50 -6.28 2.88
CA SER A 152 30.18 -7.23 3.80
C SER A 152 31.14 -8.19 3.09
N SER A 153 31.16 -8.21 1.75
CA SER A 153 32.08 -9.06 0.99
C SER A 153 33.52 -8.59 1.16
N VAL A 154 34.41 -9.55 1.36
CA VAL A 154 35.87 -9.32 1.35
C VAL A 154 36.37 -9.10 -0.09
N ASP A 155 35.68 -9.68 -1.07
CA ASP A 155 36.00 -9.49 -2.47
C ASP A 155 35.67 -8.07 -2.92
N ALA A 156 36.55 -7.49 -3.74
CA ALA A 156 36.33 -6.20 -4.38
C ALA A 156 35.30 -6.36 -5.52
N ILE A 157 34.10 -5.81 -5.31
CA ILE A 157 32.96 -5.95 -6.24
C ILE A 157 32.60 -4.58 -6.78
N THR A 158 32.47 -4.49 -8.10
CA THR A 158 31.90 -3.32 -8.79
C THR A 158 30.87 -3.75 -9.81
N TYR A 159 29.88 -2.88 -10.04
CA TYR A 159 28.96 -2.97 -11.17
C TYR A 159 29.26 -1.87 -12.16
N VAL A 160 29.47 -2.25 -13.43
CA VAL A 160 29.83 -1.36 -14.52
C VAL A 160 28.76 -1.42 -15.59
N HIS A 161 28.30 -0.27 -16.06
CA HIS A 161 27.37 -0.14 -17.17
C HIS A 161 27.92 0.86 -18.19
N ASP A 162 27.94 0.51 -19.46
CA ASP A 162 28.53 1.29 -20.54
C ASP A 162 29.98 1.75 -20.24
N GLY A 163 30.73 0.92 -19.52
CA GLY A 163 32.11 1.22 -19.16
C GLY A 163 32.28 2.15 -17.97
N MET A 164 31.19 2.61 -17.35
CA MET A 164 31.19 3.51 -16.20
C MET A 164 30.84 2.76 -14.92
N HIS A 165 31.48 3.13 -13.80
CA HIS A 165 31.09 2.61 -12.50
C HIS A 165 29.71 3.10 -12.10
N ILE A 166 28.82 2.14 -11.74
CA ILE A 166 27.49 2.41 -11.20
C ILE A 166 27.42 2.10 -9.71
N TYR A 167 28.22 1.12 -9.29
CA TYR A 167 28.31 0.71 -7.90
C TYR A 167 29.71 0.14 -7.62
N ALA A 168 30.20 0.38 -6.42
CA ALA A 168 31.41 -0.24 -5.88
C ALA A 168 31.23 -0.56 -4.39
N ASN A 169 31.56 -1.78 -3.96
CA ASN A 169 31.50 -2.10 -2.54
C ASN A 169 32.72 -1.56 -1.78
N ARG A 170 32.65 -1.60 -0.47
CA ARG A 170 33.72 -1.10 0.43
C ARG A 170 35.11 -1.70 0.10
N SER A 171 35.17 -2.98 -0.19
CA SER A 171 36.42 -3.67 -0.54
C SER A 171 37.01 -3.19 -1.85
N TYR A 172 36.17 -2.87 -2.85
CA TYR A 172 36.60 -2.28 -4.11
C TYR A 172 37.15 -0.86 -3.92
N MET A 173 36.44 -0.02 -3.19
CA MET A 173 36.91 1.33 -2.84
C MET A 173 38.24 1.29 -2.10
N ALA A 174 38.36 0.43 -1.09
CA ALA A 174 39.62 0.27 -0.34
C ALA A 174 40.78 -0.20 -1.22
N LEU A 175 40.51 -1.08 -2.21
CA LEU A 175 41.53 -1.59 -3.14
C LEU A 175 42.13 -0.47 -3.99
N PHE A 176 41.30 0.49 -4.43
CA PHE A 176 41.74 1.59 -5.30
C PHE A 176 42.02 2.88 -4.54
N GLY A 177 41.84 2.92 -3.21
CA GLY A 177 42.17 4.06 -2.36
C GLY A 177 41.12 5.17 -2.36
N TYR A 178 39.88 4.85 -2.69
CA TYR A 178 38.76 5.79 -2.60
C TYR A 178 38.10 5.73 -1.24
N GLU A 179 37.71 6.87 -0.70
CA GLU A 179 36.99 6.97 0.59
C GLU A 179 35.48 7.09 0.40
N ASP A 180 35.04 7.65 -0.71
CA ASP A 180 33.63 7.88 -1.01
C ASP A 180 33.22 7.20 -2.35
N ALA A 181 32.06 6.57 -2.34
CA ALA A 181 31.48 5.94 -3.53
C ALA A 181 31.11 6.98 -4.61
N GLU A 182 30.78 8.21 -4.22
CA GLU A 182 30.47 9.31 -5.15
C GLU A 182 31.65 9.68 -6.01
N GLU A 183 32.89 9.46 -5.56
CA GLU A 183 34.12 9.71 -6.35
C GLU A 183 34.29 8.70 -7.49
N LEU A 184 33.74 7.48 -7.34
CA LEU A 184 33.79 6.43 -8.36
C LEU A 184 32.61 6.45 -9.30
N GLU A 185 31.46 6.95 -8.85
CA GLU A 185 30.25 6.95 -9.65
C GLU A 185 30.42 7.78 -10.93
N GLY A 186 30.19 7.15 -12.09
CA GLY A 186 30.38 7.76 -13.39
C GLY A 186 31.83 7.84 -13.88
N LEU A 187 32.81 7.33 -13.10
CA LEU A 187 34.18 7.19 -13.61
C LEU A 187 34.27 6.00 -14.58
N PRO A 188 34.99 6.16 -15.70
CA PRO A 188 35.26 5.05 -16.59
C PRO A 188 36.12 3.98 -15.88
N VAL A 189 35.70 2.71 -15.96
CA VAL A 189 36.47 1.61 -15.36
C VAL A 189 37.89 1.50 -15.92
N ILE A 190 38.06 1.93 -17.16
CA ILE A 190 39.37 1.91 -17.88
C ILE A 190 40.41 2.82 -17.23
N ASP A 191 39.97 3.89 -16.56
CA ASP A 191 40.87 4.86 -15.92
C ASP A 191 41.56 4.29 -14.67
N LEU A 192 41.04 3.22 -14.09
CA LEU A 192 41.65 2.49 -12.98
C LEU A 192 42.63 1.38 -13.44
N ILE A 193 42.73 1.17 -14.77
CA ILE A 193 43.58 0.13 -15.34
C ILE A 193 44.89 0.78 -15.83
N ALA A 194 46.02 0.16 -15.49
CA ALA A 194 47.31 0.59 -15.95
C ALA A 194 47.36 0.66 -17.48
N SER A 195 48.00 1.70 -18.03
CA SER A 195 47.99 1.98 -19.48
C SER A 195 48.49 0.82 -20.36
N CYS A 196 49.41 -0.02 -19.81
CA CYS A 196 49.91 -1.21 -20.49
C CYS A 196 48.83 -2.32 -20.63
N ASP A 197 47.84 -2.36 -19.73
CA ASP A 197 46.86 -3.44 -19.68
C ASP A 197 45.47 -3.03 -20.24
N GLN A 198 45.27 -1.73 -20.54
CA GLN A 198 44.01 -1.20 -21.05
C GLN A 198 43.52 -1.90 -22.30
N GLY A 199 44.45 -2.29 -23.20
CA GLY A 199 44.12 -3.01 -24.42
C GLY A 199 43.51 -4.38 -24.14
N ALA A 200 44.21 -5.16 -23.33
CA ALA A 200 43.76 -6.50 -22.93
C ALA A 200 42.45 -6.45 -22.18
N PHE A 201 42.27 -5.45 -21.32
CA PHE A 201 41.02 -5.25 -20.55
C PHE A 201 39.83 -4.90 -21.46
N LYS A 202 40.02 -4.04 -22.47
CA LYS A 202 38.99 -3.74 -23.46
C LYS A 202 38.55 -4.98 -24.25
N ASP A 203 39.48 -5.84 -24.62
CA ASP A 203 39.17 -7.05 -25.37
C ASP A 203 38.45 -8.08 -24.47
N PHE A 204 38.83 -8.15 -23.20
CA PHE A 204 38.13 -8.93 -22.19
C PHE A 204 36.67 -8.49 -22.02
N LEU A 205 36.40 -7.20 -21.86
CA LEU A 205 35.04 -6.66 -21.71
C LEU A 205 34.17 -6.93 -22.93
N LYS A 206 34.73 -6.82 -24.17
CA LYS A 206 33.99 -7.14 -25.41
C LYS A 206 33.51 -8.59 -25.44
N GLY A 207 34.26 -9.52 -24.85
CA GLY A 207 33.92 -10.93 -24.80
C GLY A 207 32.69 -11.24 -23.91
N TYR A 208 32.27 -10.31 -23.02
CA TYR A 208 31.12 -10.45 -22.13
C TYR A 208 29.89 -9.63 -22.56
N GLN A 209 29.95 -8.87 -23.62
CA GLN A 209 28.84 -8.10 -24.17
C GLN A 209 27.97 -8.87 -25.19
N ASN A 210 28.10 -10.21 -25.25
CA ASN A 210 27.26 -11.08 -26.09
C ASN A 210 26.25 -11.87 -25.29
#